data_f181d8514c1e1c1f7ecc44080fc738d5
#
_entry.id   f181d8514c1e1c1f7ecc44080fc738d5
#
_cell.length_a   1.000
_cell.length_b   1.000
_cell.length_c   1.000
_cell.angle_alpha   90.00
_cell.angle_beta   90.00
_cell.angle_gamma   90.00
#
_symmetry.space_group_name_H-M   'P 1'
#
loop_
_entity.id
_entity.type
_entity.pdbx_description
1 polymer ?
#
loop_
_entity_poly.entity_id
_entity_poly.type
_entity_poly.pdbx_seq_one_letter_code
_entity_poly.pdbx_strand_id
1 'polypeptide(L)'
;MIKNLFCFLICIWQCLHVPAQFPETDFQLSVENPFFSDKKWGGAADPVMVWNEHYKEWFVYYTQRRAYYDGQGVEWMHGSSIGIASSKDGKEWKYRGTCVGDENLTNKKHTQTWWAPEVIVQDGLMHMFVTFVPGVYQDWNAKRFIKHFTSKEGMRWKYQSTLSLSTEHCIDAGVCKVRDKWLLWYKDEANDNHTWFAESTDLYHWDVVGPAITDCGHEAPFVWEYDNKYWMIVDAWDKGLRIYSSENGRDTWTYSSTIIGSHPAIYLINGKFIFLCHGSAGKARLNSDR
;
A
#
# COMPACT_ATOMS: atom_id res chain seq x y z
N MET A 1 -70.06 -11.94 -5.32
CA MET A 1 -68.84 -12.69 -5.76
C MET A 1 -67.70 -11.71 -5.86
N ILE A 2 -66.92 -11.61 -4.86
CA ILE A 2 -65.72 -10.72 -4.81
C ILE A 2 -64.50 -11.63 -4.89
N LYS A 3 -63.74 -11.49 -6.00
CA LYS A 3 -62.50 -12.23 -6.23
C LYS A 3 -61.37 -11.49 -5.52
N ASN A 4 -60.84 -12.09 -4.46
CA ASN A 4 -59.62 -11.64 -3.79
C ASN A 4 -58.41 -11.88 -4.72
N LEU A 5 -57.75 -10.82 -5.12
CA LEU A 5 -56.48 -10.82 -5.83
C LEU A 5 -55.37 -10.78 -4.76
N PHE A 6 -54.75 -11.92 -4.48
CA PHE A 6 -53.54 -11.97 -3.68
C PHE A 6 -52.35 -11.52 -4.51
N CYS A 7 -51.84 -10.35 -4.20
CA CYS A 7 -50.60 -9.84 -4.75
C CYS A 7 -49.44 -10.46 -3.93
N PHE A 8 -48.73 -11.43 -4.50
CA PHE A 8 -47.48 -11.92 -3.94
C PHE A 8 -46.39 -10.89 -4.19
N LEU A 9 -45.99 -10.11 -3.16
CA LEU A 9 -44.76 -9.36 -3.15
C LEU A 9 -43.61 -10.36 -2.98
N ILE A 10 -42.94 -10.70 -4.08
CA ILE A 10 -41.66 -11.37 -4.04
C ILE A 10 -40.63 -10.29 -3.64
N CYS A 11 -40.28 -10.25 -2.35
CA CYS A 11 -39.08 -9.55 -1.91
C CYS A 11 -37.87 -10.31 -2.46
N ILE A 12 -37.37 -9.87 -3.61
CA ILE A 12 -36.06 -10.26 -4.09
C ILE A 12 -35.07 -9.59 -3.14
N TRP A 13 -34.60 -10.32 -2.17
CA TRP A 13 -33.39 -9.98 -1.42
C TRP A 13 -32.24 -10.07 -2.42
N GLN A 14 -31.90 -8.98 -3.02
CA GLN A 14 -30.62 -8.85 -3.69
C GLN A 14 -29.57 -8.92 -2.56
N CYS A 15 -28.99 -10.10 -2.38
CA CYS A 15 -27.69 -10.20 -1.76
C CYS A 15 -26.76 -9.30 -2.58
N LEU A 16 -26.48 -8.12 -2.08
CA LEU A 16 -25.40 -7.29 -2.59
C LEU A 16 -24.12 -8.14 -2.39
N HIS A 17 -23.72 -8.83 -3.45
CA HIS A 17 -22.40 -9.42 -3.53
C HIS A 17 -21.43 -8.23 -3.51
N VAL A 18 -20.82 -7.99 -2.36
CA VAL A 18 -19.55 -7.27 -2.33
C VAL A 18 -18.62 -8.12 -3.18
N PRO A 19 -18.14 -7.64 -4.34
CA PRO A 19 -17.22 -8.42 -5.14
C PRO A 19 -16.05 -8.78 -4.25
N ALA A 20 -15.74 -10.08 -4.14
CA ALA A 20 -14.58 -10.52 -3.41
C ALA A 20 -13.38 -9.76 -3.99
N GLN A 21 -12.66 -9.04 -3.16
CA GLN A 21 -11.49 -8.25 -3.57
C GLN A 21 -10.45 -9.13 -4.31
N PHE A 22 -10.52 -10.44 -4.07
CA PHE A 22 -9.66 -11.45 -4.67
C PHE A 22 -10.48 -12.71 -5.03
N PRO A 23 -10.04 -13.50 -6.03
CA PRO A 23 -10.67 -14.78 -6.35
C PRO A 23 -10.58 -15.72 -5.16
N GLU A 24 -11.52 -16.69 -5.07
CA GLU A 24 -11.41 -17.78 -4.11
C GLU A 24 -10.10 -18.54 -4.36
N THR A 25 -9.28 -18.64 -3.34
CA THR A 25 -7.97 -19.29 -3.41
C THR A 25 -7.74 -20.14 -2.16
N ASP A 26 -6.80 -21.07 -2.24
CA ASP A 26 -6.33 -21.85 -1.09
C ASP A 26 -5.40 -21.02 -0.17
N PHE A 27 -5.51 -19.67 -0.21
CA PHE A 27 -4.67 -18.79 0.60
C PHE A 27 -4.81 -19.09 2.08
N GLN A 28 -3.70 -19.41 2.71
CA GLN A 28 -3.58 -19.59 4.15
C GLN A 28 -2.33 -18.82 4.59
N LEU A 29 -2.52 -17.86 5.46
CA LEU A 29 -1.38 -17.14 6.02
C LEU A 29 -0.47 -18.11 6.77
N SER A 30 0.86 -18.01 6.55
CA SER A 30 1.84 -18.72 7.36
C SER A 30 1.66 -18.36 8.84
N VAL A 31 1.72 -19.34 9.72
CA VAL A 31 1.76 -19.12 11.17
C VAL A 31 3.13 -18.62 11.63
N GLU A 32 4.14 -18.71 10.77
CA GLU A 32 5.48 -18.19 11.05
C GLU A 32 5.51 -16.66 10.83
N ASN A 33 6.13 -15.97 11.76
CA ASN A 33 6.34 -14.52 11.67
C ASN A 33 7.83 -14.21 11.84
N PRO A 34 8.50 -13.58 10.87
CA PRO A 34 7.94 -13.04 9.63
C PRO A 34 7.61 -14.13 8.59
N PHE A 35 6.49 -13.99 7.87
CA PHE A 35 6.11 -14.89 6.77
C PHE A 35 7.09 -14.80 5.57
N PHE A 36 7.79 -13.67 5.44
CA PHE A 36 8.82 -13.43 4.43
C PHE A 36 9.93 -12.54 4.99
N SER A 37 11.17 -12.83 4.59
CA SER A 37 12.35 -12.02 4.88
C SER A 37 13.23 -11.93 3.64
N ASP A 38 13.58 -10.72 3.24
CA ASP A 38 14.53 -10.51 2.14
C ASP A 38 15.95 -10.77 2.61
N LYS A 39 16.47 -11.97 2.30
CA LYS A 39 17.83 -12.38 2.68
C LYS A 39 18.92 -11.61 1.94
N LYS A 40 18.61 -11.03 0.78
CA LYS A 40 19.59 -10.29 -0.04
C LYS A 40 19.86 -8.91 0.56
N TRP A 41 18.81 -8.22 0.99
CA TRP A 41 18.89 -6.83 1.45
C TRP A 41 18.73 -6.70 2.96
N GLY A 42 18.25 -7.73 3.63
CA GLY A 42 18.06 -7.77 5.06
C GLY A 42 16.86 -6.97 5.57
N GLY A 43 16.03 -6.45 4.68
CA GLY A 43 14.84 -5.70 5.06
C GLY A 43 13.77 -5.74 3.98
N ALA A 44 12.58 -6.20 4.38
CA ALA A 44 11.35 -6.10 3.59
C ALA A 44 10.38 -5.22 4.38
N ALA A 45 10.09 -4.02 3.86
CA ALA A 45 9.24 -3.05 4.53
C ALA A 45 8.11 -2.58 3.63
N ASP A 46 7.12 -1.91 4.19
CA ASP A 46 6.06 -1.24 3.46
C ASP A 46 5.36 -2.20 2.46
N PRO A 47 4.84 -3.36 2.93
CA PRO A 47 4.35 -4.39 2.03
C PRO A 47 2.97 -4.06 1.46
N VAL A 48 2.77 -4.31 0.18
CA VAL A 48 1.46 -4.40 -0.48
C VAL A 48 1.31 -5.74 -1.17
N MET A 49 0.13 -6.34 -1.09
CA MET A 49 -0.13 -7.67 -1.66
C MET A 49 -1.20 -7.59 -2.73
N VAL A 50 -1.02 -8.35 -3.81
CA VAL A 50 -1.98 -8.44 -4.91
C VAL A 50 -2.00 -9.84 -5.50
N TRP A 51 -3.17 -10.29 -5.97
CA TRP A 51 -3.27 -11.49 -6.79
C TRP A 51 -2.78 -11.20 -8.20
N ASN A 52 -1.79 -11.96 -8.65
CA ASN A 52 -1.25 -11.84 -10.00
C ASN A 52 -1.89 -12.89 -10.90
N GLU A 53 -2.83 -12.44 -11.74
CA GLU A 53 -3.59 -13.31 -12.62
C GLU A 53 -2.73 -14.00 -13.68
N HIS A 54 -1.63 -13.36 -14.12
CA HIS A 54 -0.71 -13.90 -15.12
C HIS A 54 0.06 -15.12 -14.60
N TYR A 55 0.57 -15.05 -13.35
CA TYR A 55 1.33 -16.14 -12.72
C TYR A 55 0.46 -17.08 -11.89
N LYS A 56 -0.81 -16.70 -11.60
CA LYS A 56 -1.68 -17.41 -10.66
C LYS A 56 -1.03 -17.56 -9.27
N GLU A 57 -0.43 -16.49 -8.81
CA GLU A 57 0.28 -16.39 -7.54
C GLU A 57 -0.05 -15.06 -6.84
N TRP A 58 0.02 -15.06 -5.51
CA TRP A 58 0.04 -13.86 -4.71
C TRP A 58 1.40 -13.20 -4.83
N PHE A 59 1.43 -11.92 -5.13
CA PHE A 59 2.64 -11.11 -5.15
C PHE A 59 2.62 -10.14 -4.00
N VAL A 60 3.76 -10.02 -3.30
CA VAL A 60 4.02 -8.94 -2.33
C VAL A 60 5.11 -8.06 -2.92
N TYR A 61 4.80 -6.78 -3.09
CA TYR A 61 5.77 -5.75 -3.39
C TYR A 61 6.16 -5.05 -2.11
N TYR A 62 7.41 -4.67 -1.98
CA TYR A 62 7.92 -4.12 -0.74
C TYR A 62 9.16 -3.26 -0.97
N THR A 63 9.42 -2.34 -0.03
CA THR A 63 10.68 -1.58 0.00
C THR A 63 11.82 -2.50 0.41
N GLN A 64 12.83 -2.64 -0.46
CA GLN A 64 14.07 -3.37 -0.16
C GLN A 64 14.99 -2.51 0.67
N ARG A 65 14.75 -2.44 1.98
CA ARG A 65 15.60 -1.69 2.90
C ARG A 65 16.97 -2.34 3.01
N ARG A 66 18.01 -1.51 3.00
CA ARG A 66 19.39 -1.95 3.15
C ARG A 66 19.76 -2.09 4.64
N ALA A 67 19.13 -3.03 5.35
CA ALA A 67 19.26 -3.18 6.79
C ALA A 67 20.71 -3.44 7.28
N TYR A 68 21.59 -3.92 6.40
CA TYR A 68 23.00 -4.16 6.69
C TYR A 68 23.93 -3.03 6.21
N TYR A 69 23.36 -1.96 5.66
CA TYR A 69 24.17 -0.84 5.20
C TYR A 69 24.56 0.06 6.36
N ASP A 70 25.87 0.30 6.50
CA ASP A 70 26.45 1.12 7.54
C ASP A 70 26.75 2.54 7.01
N GLY A 71 25.70 3.28 6.66
CA GLY A 71 25.76 4.66 6.18
C GLY A 71 25.55 5.67 7.32
N GLN A 72 25.89 6.93 7.06
CA GLN A 72 25.66 8.01 8.02
C GLN A 72 24.20 8.44 8.07
N GLY A 73 23.73 8.85 9.24
CA GLY A 73 22.39 9.38 9.43
C GLY A 73 21.32 8.40 8.96
N VAL A 74 20.47 8.84 8.02
CA VAL A 74 19.36 8.04 7.47
C VAL A 74 19.68 7.37 6.13
N GLU A 75 20.93 7.32 5.70
CA GLU A 75 21.31 6.69 4.43
C GLU A 75 20.85 5.22 4.32
N TRP A 76 20.71 4.51 5.44
CA TRP A 76 20.22 3.13 5.45
C TRP A 76 18.77 2.98 4.98
N MET A 77 17.98 4.04 5.07
CA MET A 77 16.61 4.13 4.51
C MET A 77 16.62 4.47 3.02
N HIS A 78 17.68 5.14 2.56
CA HIS A 78 17.85 5.53 1.17
C HIS A 78 18.54 4.46 0.32
N GLY A 79 18.58 4.66 -0.99
CA GLY A 79 19.17 3.72 -1.94
C GLY A 79 18.41 2.39 -2.01
N SER A 80 17.16 2.36 -1.56
CA SER A 80 16.27 1.21 -1.66
C SER A 80 15.67 1.09 -3.04
N SER A 81 15.24 -0.13 -3.37
CA SER A 81 14.49 -0.48 -4.57
C SER A 81 13.18 -1.17 -4.16
N ILE A 82 12.34 -1.51 -5.12
CA ILE A 82 11.13 -2.28 -4.86
C ILE A 82 11.36 -3.74 -5.23
N GLY A 83 11.24 -4.60 -4.23
CA GLY A 83 11.36 -6.05 -4.35
C GLY A 83 10.02 -6.73 -4.57
N ILE A 84 10.09 -7.98 -5.05
CA ILE A 84 8.95 -8.85 -5.22
C ILE A 84 9.21 -10.18 -4.51
N ALA A 85 8.22 -10.62 -3.74
CA ALA A 85 8.07 -12.00 -3.32
C ALA A 85 6.75 -12.57 -3.83
N SER A 86 6.66 -13.86 -4.09
CA SER A 86 5.42 -14.50 -4.50
C SER A 86 5.15 -15.80 -3.77
N SER A 87 3.88 -16.16 -3.69
CA SER A 87 3.38 -17.40 -3.11
C SER A 87 2.14 -17.89 -3.85
N LYS A 88 1.97 -19.20 -3.97
CA LYS A 88 0.76 -19.80 -4.51
C LYS A 88 -0.36 -19.90 -3.46
N ASP A 89 0.01 -20.09 -2.21
CA ASP A 89 -0.89 -20.47 -1.12
C ASP A 89 -0.82 -19.55 0.11
N GLY A 90 0.09 -18.55 0.11
CA GLY A 90 0.33 -17.64 1.22
C GLY A 90 1.23 -18.19 2.33
N LYS A 91 1.69 -19.45 2.23
CA LYS A 91 2.56 -20.09 3.23
C LYS A 91 4.03 -20.00 2.85
N GLU A 92 4.34 -20.44 1.63
CA GLU A 92 5.70 -20.43 1.11
C GLU A 92 5.92 -19.25 0.17
N TRP A 93 6.76 -18.33 0.58
CA TRP A 93 7.10 -17.12 -0.18
C TRP A 93 8.48 -17.23 -0.80
N LYS A 94 8.57 -16.86 -2.07
CA LYS A 94 9.82 -16.91 -2.85
C LYS A 94 10.19 -15.51 -3.31
N TYR A 95 11.43 -15.12 -3.07
CA TYR A 95 12.00 -13.91 -3.66
C TYR A 95 12.04 -14.03 -5.19
N ARG A 96 11.52 -13.02 -5.89
CA ARG A 96 11.42 -13.00 -7.37
C ARG A 96 12.36 -11.98 -8.02
N GLY A 97 12.94 -11.09 -7.26
CA GLY A 97 13.83 -10.05 -7.79
C GLY A 97 13.41 -8.65 -7.37
N THR A 98 14.04 -7.68 -8.00
CA THR A 98 13.75 -6.25 -7.90
C THR A 98 12.97 -5.82 -9.14
N CYS A 99 11.90 -5.04 -9.01
CA CYS A 99 11.07 -4.63 -10.14
C CYS A 99 11.14 -3.14 -10.47
N VAL A 100 11.44 -2.29 -9.50
CA VAL A 100 11.67 -0.86 -9.68
C VAL A 100 12.91 -0.46 -8.91
N GLY A 101 13.82 0.29 -9.55
CA GLY A 101 15.11 0.67 -9.00
C GLY A 101 16.28 -0.04 -9.69
N ASP A 102 17.42 -0.07 -9.04
CA ASP A 102 18.65 -0.64 -9.60
C ASP A 102 18.74 -2.14 -9.37
N GLU A 103 18.36 -2.94 -10.36
CA GLU A 103 18.54 -4.40 -10.33
C GLU A 103 20.03 -4.82 -10.43
N ASN A 104 20.81 -4.06 -11.15
CA ASN A 104 22.19 -4.38 -11.55
C ASN A 104 23.22 -3.42 -10.97
N LEU A 105 23.30 -3.37 -9.63
CA LEU A 105 24.36 -2.63 -8.97
C LEU A 105 25.72 -3.34 -9.13
N THR A 106 26.24 -3.32 -10.35
CA THR A 106 27.61 -3.78 -10.62
C THR A 106 28.65 -2.94 -9.84
N ASN A 107 28.30 -1.70 -9.48
CA ASN A 107 29.19 -0.75 -8.77
C ASN A 107 28.79 -0.47 -7.33
N LYS A 108 27.80 -1.18 -6.77
CA LYS A 108 27.32 -0.98 -5.37
C LYS A 108 26.92 0.47 -5.02
N LYS A 109 26.75 1.34 -6.00
CA LYS A 109 26.41 2.74 -5.78
C LYS A 109 24.93 2.95 -6.08
N HIS A 110 24.12 3.01 -5.03
CA HIS A 110 22.74 3.44 -5.13
C HIS A 110 22.70 4.93 -5.44
N THR A 111 21.92 5.31 -6.42
CA THR A 111 21.81 6.72 -6.87
C THR A 111 20.41 7.29 -6.71
N GLN A 112 19.44 6.44 -6.35
CA GLN A 112 18.04 6.78 -6.21
C GLN A 112 17.43 5.97 -5.06
N THR A 113 16.30 6.44 -4.57
CA THR A 113 15.56 5.80 -3.48
C THR A 113 14.11 5.56 -3.89
N TRP A 114 13.59 4.38 -3.59
CA TRP A 114 12.21 3.98 -3.84
C TRP A 114 11.61 3.41 -2.56
N TRP A 115 10.42 3.91 -2.18
CA TRP A 115 9.72 3.49 -0.96
C TRP A 115 8.25 3.20 -1.22
N ALA A 116 7.67 2.38 -0.35
CA ALA A 116 6.25 2.20 -0.16
C ALA A 116 5.46 2.09 -1.48
N PRO A 117 5.53 0.95 -2.16
CA PRO A 117 4.73 0.71 -3.34
C PRO A 117 3.27 0.50 -2.94
N GLU A 118 2.33 1.12 -3.67
CA GLU A 118 0.93 0.72 -3.73
C GLU A 118 0.66 0.06 -5.08
N VAL A 119 -0.01 -1.08 -5.09
CA VAL A 119 -0.31 -1.80 -6.33
C VAL A 119 -1.77 -2.21 -6.38
N ILE A 120 -2.45 -1.76 -7.43
CA ILE A 120 -3.83 -2.15 -7.73
C ILE A 120 -3.94 -2.79 -9.11
N VAL A 121 -5.04 -3.51 -9.35
CA VAL A 121 -5.35 -4.11 -10.66
C VAL A 121 -6.65 -3.51 -11.18
N GLN A 122 -6.60 -2.96 -12.40
CA GLN A 122 -7.78 -2.47 -13.11
C GLN A 122 -7.80 -3.04 -14.53
N ASP A 123 -8.87 -3.75 -14.88
CA ASP A 123 -9.10 -4.33 -16.22
C ASP A 123 -7.92 -5.20 -16.71
N GLY A 124 -7.31 -5.97 -15.80
CA GLY A 124 -6.17 -6.84 -16.08
C GLY A 124 -4.83 -6.12 -16.24
N LEU A 125 -4.78 -4.81 -16.03
CA LEU A 125 -3.55 -4.02 -15.98
C LEU A 125 -3.22 -3.68 -14.52
N MET A 126 -1.99 -3.91 -14.13
CA MET A 126 -1.47 -3.54 -12.82
C MET A 126 -0.95 -2.10 -12.86
N HIS A 127 -1.30 -1.32 -11.85
CA HIS A 127 -0.83 0.04 -11.63
C HIS A 127 -0.05 0.09 -10.32
N MET A 128 1.14 0.63 -10.34
CA MET A 128 1.96 0.87 -9.15
C MET A 128 2.15 2.36 -8.95
N PHE A 129 1.84 2.83 -7.75
CA PHE A 129 2.16 4.16 -7.27
C PHE A 129 3.24 4.02 -6.19
N VAL A 130 4.40 4.64 -6.42
CA VAL A 130 5.57 4.40 -5.58
C VAL A 130 6.30 5.69 -5.27
N THR A 131 6.72 5.86 -4.04
CA THR A 131 7.52 7.01 -3.61
C THR A 131 8.91 6.96 -4.23
N PHE A 132 9.34 8.08 -4.79
CA PHE A 132 10.65 8.28 -5.41
C PHE A 132 11.38 9.45 -4.78
N VAL A 133 12.63 9.23 -4.37
CA VAL A 133 13.56 10.27 -3.92
C VAL A 133 14.75 10.32 -4.89
N PRO A 134 15.05 11.48 -5.51
CA PRO A 134 16.11 11.59 -6.51
C PRO A 134 17.51 11.66 -5.86
N GLY A 135 17.90 10.62 -5.16
CA GLY A 135 19.20 10.55 -4.50
C GLY A 135 19.27 9.58 -3.33
N VAL A 136 20.40 9.67 -2.62
CA VAL A 136 20.68 9.00 -1.35
C VAL A 136 21.20 10.08 -0.40
N TYR A 137 20.54 10.23 0.74
CA TYR A 137 20.77 11.36 1.64
C TYR A 137 21.00 10.86 3.07
N GLN A 138 21.67 11.71 3.86
CA GLN A 138 21.94 11.45 5.29
C GLN A 138 20.85 12.04 6.20
N ASP A 139 19.92 12.80 5.63
CA ASP A 139 18.82 13.49 6.30
C ASP A 139 17.50 13.31 5.54
N TRP A 140 16.43 13.90 6.06
CA TRP A 140 15.07 13.81 5.51
C TRP A 140 14.66 15.02 4.64
N ASN A 141 15.61 15.89 4.22
CA ASN A 141 15.28 17.16 3.57
C ASN A 141 15.04 17.06 2.06
N ALA A 142 15.31 15.89 1.46
CA ALA A 142 15.17 15.69 0.02
C ALA A 142 13.72 15.80 -0.45
N LYS A 143 13.51 16.35 -1.63
CA LYS A 143 12.22 16.26 -2.33
C LYS A 143 11.86 14.81 -2.62
N ARG A 144 10.58 14.52 -2.62
CA ARG A 144 10.04 13.20 -2.88
C ARG A 144 8.69 13.28 -3.57
N PHE A 145 8.49 12.34 -4.48
CA PHE A 145 7.38 12.34 -5.41
C PHE A 145 6.75 10.96 -5.47
N ILE A 146 5.48 10.89 -5.79
CA ILE A 146 4.83 9.63 -6.15
C ILE A 146 4.91 9.46 -7.67
N LYS A 147 5.44 8.33 -8.12
CA LYS A 147 5.52 7.95 -9.53
C LYS A 147 4.55 6.83 -9.85
N HIS A 148 3.96 6.91 -11.03
CA HIS A 148 3.04 5.91 -11.56
C HIS A 148 3.73 5.04 -12.60
N PHE A 149 3.56 3.74 -12.46
CA PHE A 149 4.00 2.71 -13.41
C PHE A 149 2.85 1.75 -13.72
N THR A 150 2.93 1.07 -14.87
CA THR A 150 1.99 0.01 -15.23
C THR A 150 2.70 -1.27 -15.66
N SER A 151 2.04 -2.42 -15.44
CA SER A 151 2.54 -3.73 -15.86
C SER A 151 1.39 -4.68 -16.21
N LYS A 152 1.59 -5.53 -17.22
CA LYS A 152 0.66 -6.61 -17.58
C LYS A 152 0.91 -7.89 -16.78
N GLU A 153 2.11 -8.05 -16.25
CA GLU A 153 2.56 -9.31 -15.62
C GLU A 153 3.18 -9.10 -14.21
N GLY A 154 3.38 -7.83 -13.79
CA GLY A 154 3.81 -7.49 -12.45
C GLY A 154 5.31 -7.61 -12.17
N MET A 155 6.13 -8.07 -13.13
CA MET A 155 7.58 -8.17 -12.96
C MET A 155 8.31 -7.01 -13.61
N ARG A 156 7.88 -6.58 -14.80
CA ARG A 156 8.44 -5.47 -15.56
C ARG A 156 7.44 -4.33 -15.62
N TRP A 157 7.90 -3.14 -15.25
CA TRP A 157 7.07 -1.97 -15.07
C TRP A 157 7.43 -0.86 -16.05
N LYS A 158 6.42 -0.28 -16.69
CA LYS A 158 6.56 0.84 -17.59
C LYS A 158 6.19 2.13 -16.86
N TYR A 159 7.13 3.06 -16.78
CA TYR A 159 6.88 4.41 -16.26
C TYR A 159 5.79 5.12 -17.06
N GLN A 160 4.87 5.77 -16.37
CA GLN A 160 3.78 6.55 -16.94
C GLN A 160 3.94 8.05 -16.64
N SER A 161 4.03 8.41 -15.35
CA SER A 161 4.11 9.81 -14.94
C SER A 161 4.73 9.95 -13.54
N THR A 162 5.15 11.18 -13.22
CA THR A 162 5.31 11.66 -11.85
C THR A 162 4.07 12.47 -11.51
N LEU A 163 3.38 12.14 -10.43
CA LEU A 163 2.15 12.81 -10.05
C LEU A 163 2.43 14.25 -9.61
N SER A 164 1.59 15.17 -10.06
CA SER A 164 1.57 16.54 -9.57
C SER A 164 0.60 16.61 -8.39
N LEU A 165 1.14 16.53 -7.18
CA LEU A 165 0.37 16.54 -5.94
C LEU A 165 0.51 17.90 -5.22
N SER A 166 0.04 17.98 -3.96
CA SER A 166 -0.01 19.21 -3.18
C SER A 166 1.36 19.86 -2.97
N THR A 167 2.41 19.06 -2.77
CA THR A 167 3.78 19.54 -2.58
C THR A 167 4.81 18.59 -3.22
N GLU A 168 6.10 18.95 -3.15
CA GLU A 168 7.22 18.08 -3.55
C GLU A 168 7.74 17.20 -2.38
N HIS A 169 6.90 16.95 -1.37
CA HIS A 169 7.20 16.12 -0.20
C HIS A 169 6.05 15.13 0.06
N CYS A 170 5.58 14.46 -0.98
CA CYS A 170 4.47 13.51 -0.93
C CYS A 170 4.99 12.07 -1.00
N ILE A 171 4.55 11.23 -0.06
CA ILE A 171 4.93 9.81 0.04
C ILE A 171 3.73 8.92 0.35
N ASP A 172 3.94 7.61 0.30
CA ASP A 172 3.05 6.56 0.80
C ASP A 172 1.64 6.64 0.21
N ALA A 173 1.53 6.36 -1.08
CA ALA A 173 0.24 6.30 -1.75
C ALA A 173 -0.59 5.12 -1.27
N GLY A 174 -1.87 5.35 -0.97
CA GLY A 174 -2.91 4.33 -0.86
C GLY A 174 -4.00 4.61 -1.87
N VAL A 175 -4.41 3.63 -2.67
CA VAL A 175 -5.37 3.83 -3.76
C VAL A 175 -6.57 2.90 -3.62
N CYS A 176 -7.77 3.47 -3.67
CA CYS A 176 -9.01 2.71 -3.63
C CYS A 176 -10.06 3.33 -4.56
N LYS A 177 -10.92 2.49 -5.11
CA LYS A 177 -12.07 2.98 -5.87
C LYS A 177 -13.20 3.36 -4.91
N VAL A 178 -13.64 4.60 -4.98
CA VAL A 178 -14.76 5.12 -4.20
C VAL A 178 -15.86 5.53 -5.15
N ARG A 179 -16.92 4.71 -5.22
CA ARG A 179 -18.02 4.87 -6.19
C ARG A 179 -17.52 4.82 -7.64
N ASP A 180 -17.60 5.90 -8.36
CA ASP A 180 -17.23 6.04 -9.78
C ASP A 180 -15.81 6.61 -9.98
N LYS A 181 -15.12 7.00 -8.90
CA LYS A 181 -13.79 7.61 -8.94
C LYS A 181 -12.74 6.76 -8.25
N TRP A 182 -11.51 6.89 -8.70
CA TRP A 182 -10.33 6.45 -7.99
C TRP A 182 -9.89 7.57 -7.05
N LEU A 183 -9.60 7.24 -5.81
CA LEU A 183 -9.00 8.15 -4.84
C LEU A 183 -7.61 7.64 -4.50
N LEU A 184 -6.66 8.57 -4.41
CA LEU A 184 -5.30 8.35 -3.96
C LEU A 184 -5.07 9.20 -2.73
N TRP A 185 -4.88 8.55 -1.59
CA TRP A 185 -4.46 9.20 -0.35
C TRP A 185 -2.94 9.11 -0.24
N TYR A 186 -2.33 10.12 0.35
CA TYR A 186 -0.89 10.18 0.52
C TYR A 186 -0.54 11.05 1.73
N LYS A 187 0.64 10.80 2.32
CA LYS A 187 1.20 11.69 3.32
C LYS A 187 1.81 12.91 2.64
N ASP A 188 1.44 14.09 3.08
CA ASP A 188 2.09 15.33 2.71
C ASP A 188 2.95 15.82 3.89
N GLU A 189 4.26 15.65 3.78
CA GLU A 189 5.19 15.99 4.86
C GLU A 189 5.38 17.50 5.04
N ALA A 190 5.14 18.30 4.01
CA ALA A 190 5.20 19.76 4.10
C ALA A 190 3.94 20.34 4.79
N ASN A 191 2.88 19.54 4.92
CA ASN A 191 1.63 19.91 5.58
C ASN A 191 1.42 19.04 6.85
N ASP A 192 2.30 19.18 7.83
CA ASP A 192 2.25 18.56 9.16
C ASP A 192 2.19 17.03 9.16
N ASN A 193 2.67 16.39 8.09
CA ASN A 193 2.56 14.94 7.88
C ASN A 193 1.10 14.45 7.90
N HIS A 194 0.18 15.22 7.38
CA HIS A 194 -1.22 14.85 7.29
C HIS A 194 -1.52 14.01 6.05
N THR A 195 -2.58 13.22 6.08
CA THR A 195 -3.11 12.57 4.88
C THR A 195 -3.88 13.58 4.03
N TRP A 196 -3.43 13.74 2.80
CA TRP A 196 -4.11 14.45 1.71
C TRP A 196 -4.66 13.44 0.71
N PHE A 197 -5.54 13.91 -0.20
CA PHE A 197 -6.01 13.06 -1.27
C PHE A 197 -6.23 13.78 -2.59
N ALA A 198 -6.14 12.99 -3.66
CA ALA A 198 -6.45 13.38 -5.02
C ALA A 198 -7.47 12.40 -5.63
N GLU A 199 -8.20 12.83 -6.64
CA GLU A 199 -9.18 12.01 -7.34
C GLU A 199 -8.85 11.86 -8.82
N SER A 200 -9.26 10.74 -9.42
CA SER A 200 -9.06 10.41 -10.82
C SER A 200 -10.23 9.59 -11.37
N THR A 201 -10.49 9.70 -12.67
CA THR A 201 -11.42 8.83 -13.39
C THR A 201 -10.73 7.73 -14.19
N ASP A 202 -9.39 7.83 -14.37
CA ASP A 202 -8.63 6.98 -15.29
C ASP A 202 -7.32 6.39 -14.72
N LEU A 203 -6.95 6.73 -13.46
CA LEU A 203 -5.69 6.39 -12.80
C LEU A 203 -4.44 7.11 -13.36
N TYR A 204 -4.57 7.92 -14.38
CA TYR A 204 -3.44 8.62 -15.02
C TYR A 204 -3.42 10.12 -14.71
N HIS A 205 -4.60 10.72 -14.65
CA HIS A 205 -4.77 12.15 -14.35
C HIS A 205 -5.38 12.32 -12.98
N TRP A 206 -4.73 13.07 -12.11
CA TRP A 206 -5.10 13.23 -10.71
C TRP A 206 -5.31 14.70 -10.37
N ASP A 207 -6.47 15.00 -9.81
CA ASP A 207 -6.83 16.31 -9.30
C ASP A 207 -6.73 16.31 -7.77
N VAL A 208 -5.86 17.16 -7.21
CA VAL A 208 -5.72 17.32 -5.77
C VAL A 208 -6.99 17.95 -5.19
N VAL A 209 -7.55 17.30 -4.17
CA VAL A 209 -8.77 17.78 -3.50
C VAL A 209 -8.41 18.53 -2.20
N GLY A 210 -7.61 17.93 -1.34
CA GLY A 210 -7.23 18.54 -0.06
C GLY A 210 -6.90 17.53 1.03
N PRO A 211 -6.84 17.97 2.30
CA PRO A 211 -6.58 17.11 3.43
C PRO A 211 -7.78 16.18 3.73
N ALA A 212 -7.49 14.95 4.16
CA ALA A 212 -8.48 13.97 4.61
C ALA A 212 -8.42 13.73 6.11
N ILE A 213 -7.22 13.54 6.69
CA ILE A 213 -7.01 13.35 8.13
C ILE A 213 -5.94 14.32 8.61
N THR A 214 -6.26 15.11 9.64
CA THR A 214 -5.42 16.20 10.16
C THR A 214 -5.30 16.24 11.67
N ASP A 215 -5.79 15.22 12.38
CA ASP A 215 -5.84 15.21 13.84
C ASP A 215 -4.49 14.86 14.49
N CYS A 216 -3.57 14.31 13.76
CA CYS A 216 -2.14 14.14 14.12
C CYS A 216 -1.29 13.87 12.90
N GLY A 217 0.04 14.00 13.02
CA GLY A 217 0.99 13.52 12.01
C GLY A 217 0.98 11.98 11.93
N HIS A 218 1.08 11.44 10.71
CA HIS A 218 1.09 10.01 10.44
C HIS A 218 1.59 9.74 9.01
N GLU A 219 1.67 8.46 8.63
CA GLU A 219 2.07 8.01 7.30
C GLU A 219 1.30 6.76 6.87
N ALA A 220 1.59 6.24 5.66
CA ALA A 220 1.10 4.96 5.16
C ALA A 220 -0.43 4.81 5.19
N PRO A 221 -1.22 5.72 4.57
CA PRO A 221 -2.65 5.54 4.49
C PRO A 221 -2.99 4.32 3.62
N PHE A 222 -3.67 3.33 4.19
CA PHE A 222 -4.23 2.21 3.46
C PHE A 222 -5.75 2.21 3.61
N VAL A 223 -6.48 2.14 2.49
CA VAL A 223 -7.95 2.28 2.46
C VAL A 223 -8.60 1.04 1.89
N TRP A 224 -9.68 0.58 2.54
CA TRP A 224 -10.51 -0.51 2.06
C TRP A 224 -11.98 -0.24 2.29
N GLU A 225 -12.85 -0.89 1.53
CA GLU A 225 -14.30 -0.90 1.73
C GLU A 225 -14.72 -2.18 2.47
N TYR A 226 -15.53 -2.02 3.51
CA TYR A 226 -16.11 -3.13 4.24
C TYR A 226 -17.41 -2.71 4.93
N ASP A 227 -18.45 -3.53 4.84
CA ASP A 227 -19.76 -3.33 5.44
C ASP A 227 -20.38 -1.96 5.07
N ASN A 228 -20.36 -1.64 3.77
CA ASN A 228 -20.86 -0.38 3.19
C ASN A 228 -20.21 0.89 3.75
N LYS A 229 -19.02 0.78 4.33
CA LYS A 229 -18.20 1.88 4.81
C LYS A 229 -16.81 1.80 4.24
N TYR A 230 -16.15 2.94 4.19
CA TYR A 230 -14.72 3.01 3.93
C TYR A 230 -13.97 3.08 5.24
N TRP A 231 -12.87 2.38 5.28
CA TRP A 231 -11.96 2.32 6.41
C TRP A 231 -10.58 2.76 5.97
N MET A 232 -9.89 3.51 6.80
CA MET A 232 -8.50 3.89 6.58
C MET A 232 -7.69 3.54 7.81
N ILE A 233 -6.54 2.93 7.61
CA ILE A 233 -5.53 2.74 8.65
C ILE A 233 -4.29 3.55 8.27
N VAL A 234 -3.69 4.21 9.26
CA VAL A 234 -2.48 5.02 9.10
C VAL A 234 -1.48 4.68 10.20
N ASP A 235 -0.19 4.85 9.93
CA ASP A 235 0.87 4.69 10.93
C ASP A 235 1.17 6.03 11.60
N ALA A 236 0.75 6.19 12.85
CA ALA A 236 1.02 7.37 13.66
C ALA A 236 2.21 7.16 14.61
N TRP A 237 3.16 6.33 14.19
CA TRP A 237 4.43 6.02 14.85
C TRP A 237 4.25 5.54 16.29
N ASP A 238 4.72 6.32 17.28
CA ASP A 238 4.61 6.00 18.71
C ASP A 238 3.17 5.96 19.24
N LYS A 239 2.23 6.55 18.50
CA LYS A 239 0.79 6.48 18.81
C LYS A 239 0.12 5.22 18.26
N GLY A 240 0.86 4.37 17.52
CA GLY A 240 0.36 3.15 16.90
C GLY A 240 -0.39 3.37 15.59
N LEU A 241 -0.96 2.29 15.07
CA LEU A 241 -1.76 2.32 13.86
C LEU A 241 -3.18 2.80 14.17
N ARG A 242 -3.56 3.95 13.66
CA ARG A 242 -4.89 4.54 13.87
C ARG A 242 -5.84 4.13 12.76
N ILE A 243 -7.03 3.71 13.15
CA ILE A 243 -8.10 3.29 12.24
C ILE A 243 -9.20 4.33 12.26
N TYR A 244 -9.64 4.70 11.07
CA TYR A 244 -10.73 5.65 10.83
C TYR A 244 -11.80 5.00 9.98
N SER A 245 -13.03 5.48 10.08
CA SER A 245 -14.16 5.09 9.22
C SER A 245 -14.80 6.28 8.54
N SER A 246 -15.38 6.07 7.36
CA SER A 246 -16.08 7.09 6.59
C SER A 246 -17.23 6.48 5.80
N GLU A 247 -18.36 7.20 5.75
CA GLU A 247 -19.52 6.83 4.91
C GLU A 247 -19.30 7.21 3.42
N ASN A 248 -18.47 8.20 3.16
CA ASN A 248 -18.23 8.71 1.81
C ASN A 248 -16.85 8.37 1.24
N GLY A 249 -15.91 7.90 2.09
CA GLY A 249 -14.55 7.55 1.71
C GLY A 249 -13.71 8.73 1.21
N ARG A 250 -14.06 9.97 1.49
CA ARG A 250 -13.37 11.15 0.92
C ARG A 250 -12.72 12.03 2.01
N ASP A 251 -13.52 12.87 2.62
CA ASP A 251 -13.08 13.99 3.45
C ASP A 251 -13.64 13.92 4.88
N THR A 252 -14.56 13.00 5.14
CA THR A 252 -15.20 12.85 6.45
C THR A 252 -14.76 11.55 7.09
N TRP A 253 -13.68 11.61 7.86
CA TRP A 253 -13.10 10.46 8.55
C TRP A 253 -13.28 10.60 10.06
N THR A 254 -13.78 9.54 10.69
CA THR A 254 -13.98 9.47 12.14
C THR A 254 -13.04 8.45 12.74
N TYR A 255 -12.24 8.86 13.72
CA TYR A 255 -11.38 7.96 14.47
C TYR A 255 -12.20 6.83 15.12
N SER A 256 -11.74 5.62 15.00
CA SER A 256 -12.38 4.40 15.51
C SER A 256 -11.56 3.74 16.62
N SER A 257 -10.31 3.40 16.33
CA SER A 257 -9.47 2.61 17.25
C SER A 257 -7.99 2.71 16.89
N THR A 258 -7.16 2.11 17.76
CA THR A 258 -5.72 1.97 17.54
C THR A 258 -5.28 0.52 17.74
N ILE A 259 -4.38 0.04 16.90
CA ILE A 259 -3.72 -1.26 17.03
C ILE A 259 -2.21 -1.13 16.94
N ILE A 260 -1.48 -2.20 17.23
CA ILE A 260 -0.02 -2.23 17.15
C ILE A 260 0.42 -2.70 15.76
N GLY A 261 1.44 -2.06 15.20
CA GLY A 261 2.03 -2.40 13.91
C GLY A 261 2.84 -1.25 13.35
N SER A 262 3.29 -1.39 12.10
CA SER A 262 4.02 -0.36 11.38
C SER A 262 3.78 -0.54 9.88
N HIS A 263 3.45 0.54 9.19
CA HIS A 263 3.20 0.63 7.75
C HIS A 263 2.23 -0.47 7.26
N PRO A 264 0.93 -0.35 7.54
CA PRO A 264 -0.04 -1.43 7.43
C PRO A 264 -0.63 -1.61 6.03
N ALA A 265 -1.03 -2.84 5.71
CA ALA A 265 -1.97 -3.15 4.64
C ALA A 265 -2.97 -4.19 5.11
N ILE A 266 -4.24 -4.06 4.74
CA ILE A 266 -5.32 -4.94 5.20
C ILE A 266 -6.08 -5.51 3.99
N TYR A 267 -6.27 -6.83 3.99
CA TYR A 267 -6.96 -7.53 2.92
C TYR A 267 -8.05 -8.43 3.48
N LEU A 268 -9.18 -8.53 2.78
CA LEU A 268 -10.22 -9.50 3.08
C LEU A 268 -10.11 -10.67 2.09
N ILE A 269 -9.62 -11.82 2.56
CA ILE A 269 -9.39 -13.01 1.75
C ILE A 269 -10.15 -14.17 2.38
N ASN A 270 -11.01 -14.85 1.61
CA ASN A 270 -11.83 -15.97 2.08
C ASN A 270 -12.60 -15.65 3.38
N GLY A 271 -13.15 -14.46 3.49
CA GLY A 271 -13.89 -13.98 4.66
C GLY A 271 -13.06 -13.70 5.92
N LYS A 272 -11.73 -13.66 5.80
CA LYS A 272 -10.81 -13.35 6.91
C LYS A 272 -10.01 -12.09 6.60
N PHE A 273 -9.86 -11.22 7.58
CA PHE A 273 -8.93 -10.10 7.48
C PHE A 273 -7.49 -10.58 7.62
N ILE A 274 -6.68 -10.27 6.62
CA ILE A 274 -5.23 -10.47 6.61
C ILE A 274 -4.58 -9.12 6.82
N PHE A 275 -3.80 -9.02 7.88
CA PHE A 275 -3.06 -7.81 8.24
C PHE A 275 -1.58 -8.01 7.92
N LEU A 276 -1.05 -7.19 7.03
CA LEU A 276 0.37 -7.13 6.73
C LEU A 276 0.97 -5.88 7.35
N CYS A 277 2.17 -6.04 7.91
CA CYS A 277 2.99 -4.93 8.34
C CYS A 277 4.45 -5.35 8.28
N HIS A 278 5.37 -4.40 8.26
CA HIS A 278 6.76 -4.77 8.38
C HIS A 278 7.16 -4.99 9.85
N GLY A 279 8.04 -5.96 10.06
CA GLY A 279 8.54 -6.27 11.39
C GLY A 279 9.65 -5.32 11.86
N SER A 280 10.04 -5.47 13.11
CA SER A 280 10.99 -4.61 13.83
C SER A 280 12.47 -4.83 13.47
N ALA A 281 12.83 -5.47 12.35
CA ALA A 281 14.23 -5.68 11.98
C ALA A 281 15.05 -4.37 11.94
N GLY A 282 14.43 -3.23 11.66
CA GLY A 282 15.05 -1.93 11.80
C GLY A 282 15.33 -1.48 13.25
N LYS A 283 14.54 -1.95 14.22
CA LYS A 283 14.77 -1.63 15.64
C LYS A 283 15.94 -2.39 16.27
N ALA A 284 16.22 -3.61 15.79
CA ALA A 284 17.38 -4.37 16.27
C ALA A 284 18.71 -3.65 15.95
N ARG A 285 18.76 -2.92 14.84
CA ARG A 285 19.94 -2.14 14.47
C ARG A 285 20.09 -0.86 15.30
N LEU A 286 18.97 -0.18 15.61
CA LEU A 286 18.97 1.03 16.45
C LEU A 286 19.42 0.74 17.90
N ASN A 287 19.30 -0.52 18.35
CA ASN A 287 19.74 -0.94 19.68
C ASN A 287 21.19 -1.45 19.75
N SER A 288 21.83 -1.73 18.59
CA SER A 288 23.23 -2.12 18.53
C SER A 288 24.20 -0.92 18.51
N ASP A 289 23.69 0.29 18.30
CA ASP A 289 24.46 1.54 18.25
C ASP A 289 24.43 2.31 19.59
N ARG A 290 24.19 1.60 20.73
CA ARG A 290 24.29 2.14 22.09
C ARG A 290 25.43 1.52 22.88
#